data_922067c80592a20d8212cb617ab4fb12
#
_entry.id   922067c80592a20d8212cb617ab4fb12
#
_cell.length_a   1.000
_cell.length_b   1.000
_cell.length_c   1.000
_cell.angle_alpha   90.00
_cell.angle_beta   90.00
_cell.angle_gamma   90.00
#
_symmetry.space_group_name_H-M   'P 1'
#
loop_
_entity.id
_entity.type
_entity.pdbx_description
1 polymer ?
#
loop_
_entity_poly.entity_id
_entity_poly.type
_entity_poly.pdbx_seq_one_letter_code
_entity_poly.pdbx_strand_id
1 'polypeptide(L)'
;MNEILKLENVSFVYGKGTPFEKVALDNVSVAFEKGKITGLIGHTGSGKSTLVNLLNGLYKPMEGRVFLDGKDIWENPKEISKIRARVGLVMQYPEYQLFDETVLADIGFGPRNFGLSDDEVKARVFEAARFVGLTPDLLNKSPFELSGGQKRRVAIAGIVAMRPDVLVLDEPAAGLDPRGRREILGSLREYVREFNASVILVSHSMEDMAHYCDNLVVMNSAKVYLQGTVSEVFSQPETLTAVGLDVPVISHIAAELQKRGIELSGELYTVDGVKNAILDYMKGGKK
;
A
#
# COMPACT_ATOMS: atom_id res chain seq x y z
N MET A 1 19.30 11.03 4.23
CA MET A 1 18.20 10.70 3.30
C MET A 1 17.16 9.94 4.10
N ASN A 2 15.89 10.29 3.96
CA ASN A 2 14.80 9.69 4.79
C ASN A 2 14.12 8.52 4.04
N GLU A 3 14.93 7.73 3.30
CA GLU A 3 14.45 6.61 2.49
C GLU A 3 14.50 5.33 3.31
N ILE A 4 13.41 4.56 3.35
CA ILE A 4 13.34 3.25 4.03
C ILE A 4 13.58 2.11 3.05
N LEU A 5 12.96 2.18 1.86
CA LEU A 5 13.12 1.24 0.77
C LEU A 5 13.52 1.97 -0.50
N LYS A 6 14.40 1.35 -1.30
CA LYS A 6 14.86 1.92 -2.57
C LYS A 6 15.16 0.83 -3.58
N LEU A 7 14.74 1.04 -4.81
CA LEU A 7 15.19 0.28 -5.98
C LEU A 7 16.15 1.15 -6.78
N GLU A 8 17.24 0.56 -7.27
CA GLU A 8 18.20 1.22 -8.18
C GLU A 8 18.41 0.38 -9.43
N ASN A 9 17.98 0.94 -10.57
CA ASN A 9 18.12 0.37 -11.92
C ASN A 9 17.64 -1.09 -12.01
N VAL A 10 16.51 -1.40 -11.36
CA VAL A 10 15.98 -2.75 -11.24
C VAL A 10 15.26 -3.18 -12.50
N SER A 11 15.67 -4.32 -13.06
CA SER A 11 14.99 -4.99 -14.17
C SER A 11 14.58 -6.40 -13.77
N PHE A 12 13.41 -6.81 -14.25
CA PHE A 12 12.87 -8.16 -14.03
C PHE A 12 12.06 -8.65 -15.23
N VAL A 13 12.34 -9.88 -15.68
CA VAL A 13 11.71 -10.50 -16.85
C VAL A 13 11.20 -11.88 -16.47
N TYR A 14 9.91 -12.12 -16.66
CA TYR A 14 9.35 -13.47 -16.54
C TYR A 14 9.71 -14.31 -17.77
N GLY A 15 9.99 -15.60 -17.56
CA GLY A 15 10.21 -16.56 -18.65
C GLY A 15 11.34 -16.19 -19.61
N LYS A 16 12.41 -15.54 -19.13
CA LYS A 16 13.54 -15.11 -19.94
C LYS A 16 14.07 -16.26 -20.82
N GLY A 17 14.19 -15.99 -22.12
CA GLY A 17 14.65 -16.98 -23.12
C GLY A 17 13.59 -18.02 -23.53
N THR A 18 12.33 -17.84 -23.15
CA THR A 18 11.20 -18.69 -23.58
C THR A 18 10.22 -17.90 -24.46
N PRO A 19 9.31 -18.60 -25.19
CA PRO A 19 8.24 -17.91 -25.94
C PRO A 19 7.27 -17.09 -25.08
N PHE A 20 7.32 -17.25 -23.75
CA PHE A 20 6.48 -16.53 -22.79
C PHE A 20 7.25 -15.41 -22.09
N GLU A 21 8.35 -14.96 -22.66
CA GLU A 21 9.16 -13.87 -22.12
C GLU A 21 8.32 -12.59 -22.01
N LYS A 22 8.31 -12.00 -20.80
CA LYS A 22 7.60 -10.76 -20.52
C LYS A 22 8.41 -9.88 -19.60
N VAL A 23 8.78 -8.70 -20.07
CA VAL A 23 9.39 -7.65 -19.23
C VAL A 23 8.36 -7.15 -18.25
N ALA A 24 8.65 -7.27 -16.95
CA ALA A 24 7.78 -6.83 -15.87
C ALA A 24 8.28 -5.55 -15.20
N LEU A 25 9.61 -5.37 -15.13
CA LEU A 25 10.26 -4.11 -14.76
C LEU A 25 11.42 -3.85 -15.71
N ASP A 26 11.57 -2.61 -16.15
CA ASP A 26 12.62 -2.15 -17.07
C ASP A 26 13.33 -0.93 -16.48
N ASN A 27 14.52 -1.15 -15.93
CA ASN A 27 15.38 -0.13 -15.35
C ASN A 27 14.68 0.81 -14.34
N VAL A 28 13.94 0.21 -13.39
CA VAL A 28 13.14 0.94 -12.42
C VAL A 28 14.03 1.43 -11.27
N SER A 29 13.97 2.75 -11.01
CA SER A 29 14.54 3.38 -9.82
C SER A 29 13.45 4.16 -9.11
N VAL A 30 13.23 3.86 -7.83
CA VAL A 30 12.20 4.49 -6.98
C VAL A 30 12.61 4.39 -5.52
N ALA A 31 12.28 5.41 -4.73
CA ALA A 31 12.51 5.45 -3.30
C ALA A 31 11.20 5.68 -2.54
N PHE A 32 11.08 5.03 -1.39
CA PHE A 32 9.96 5.15 -0.46
C PHE A 32 10.44 5.80 0.83
N GLU A 33 9.75 6.85 1.24
CA GLU A 33 10.13 7.63 2.41
C GLU A 33 9.69 6.95 3.71
N LYS A 34 10.54 7.11 4.74
CA LYS A 34 10.26 6.64 6.09
C LYS A 34 9.12 7.42 6.73
N GLY A 35 8.20 6.71 7.38
CA GLY A 35 7.08 7.32 8.11
C GLY A 35 5.99 7.92 7.20
N LYS A 36 5.95 7.49 5.92
CA LYS A 36 4.97 7.94 4.93
C LYS A 36 4.12 6.79 4.41
N ILE A 37 2.93 7.14 3.92
CA ILE A 37 2.07 6.25 3.16
C ILE A 37 2.26 6.60 1.68
N THR A 38 2.84 5.68 0.90
CA THR A 38 3.05 5.86 -0.53
C THR A 38 2.07 4.97 -1.30
N GLY A 39 1.24 5.58 -2.13
CA GLY A 39 0.36 4.88 -3.06
C GLY A 39 1.12 4.41 -4.30
N LEU A 40 0.90 3.17 -4.71
CA LEU A 40 1.44 2.61 -5.95
C LEU A 40 0.29 2.35 -6.91
N ILE A 41 0.19 3.15 -7.97
CA ILE A 41 -0.88 3.11 -8.97
C ILE A 41 -0.35 2.76 -10.36
N GLY A 42 -1.26 2.34 -11.23
CA GLY A 42 -0.96 1.97 -12.63
C GLY A 42 -1.98 0.94 -13.14
N HIS A 43 -2.12 0.80 -14.43
CA HIS A 43 -3.01 -0.19 -15.02
C HIS A 43 -2.58 -1.64 -14.72
N THR A 44 -3.46 -2.61 -14.96
CA THR A 44 -3.14 -4.02 -14.83
C THR A 44 -1.99 -4.39 -15.79
N GLY A 45 -0.99 -5.09 -15.27
CA GLY A 45 0.21 -5.47 -16.03
C GLY A 45 1.30 -4.39 -16.13
N SER A 46 1.17 -3.25 -15.46
CA SER A 46 2.20 -2.19 -15.45
C SER A 46 3.46 -2.54 -14.65
N GLY A 47 3.46 -3.63 -13.86
CA GLY A 47 4.62 -4.07 -13.08
C GLY A 47 4.47 -3.94 -11.55
N LYS A 48 3.35 -3.40 -11.04
CA LYS A 48 3.14 -3.16 -9.59
C LYS A 48 3.38 -4.38 -8.71
N SER A 49 2.72 -5.50 -9.00
CA SER A 49 2.84 -6.72 -8.18
C SER A 49 4.26 -7.30 -8.24
N THR A 50 4.95 -7.17 -9.38
CA THR A 50 6.37 -7.57 -9.50
C THR A 50 7.25 -6.68 -8.63
N LEU A 51 7.04 -5.36 -8.67
CA LEU A 51 7.75 -4.40 -7.82
C LEU A 51 7.55 -4.73 -6.34
N VAL A 52 6.31 -4.95 -5.91
CA VAL A 52 5.97 -5.32 -4.52
C VAL A 52 6.67 -6.61 -4.07
N ASN A 53 6.73 -7.64 -4.92
CA ASN A 53 7.41 -8.89 -4.63
C ASN A 53 8.94 -8.72 -4.54
N LEU A 54 9.52 -7.79 -5.29
CA LEU A 54 10.94 -7.46 -5.19
C LEU A 54 11.26 -6.70 -3.90
N LEU A 55 10.37 -5.79 -3.46
CA LEU A 55 10.54 -5.05 -2.20
C LEU A 55 10.59 -5.98 -0.96
N ASN A 56 9.78 -7.03 -0.95
CA ASN A 56 9.75 -8.01 0.12
C ASN A 56 10.83 -9.10 -0.02
N GLY A 57 11.57 -9.13 -1.14
CA GLY A 57 12.55 -10.16 -1.43
C GLY A 57 11.95 -11.53 -1.75
N LEU A 58 10.68 -11.60 -2.21
CA LEU A 58 10.13 -12.83 -2.81
C LEU A 58 10.75 -13.09 -4.16
N TYR A 59 11.06 -12.04 -4.93
CA TYR A 59 11.83 -12.12 -6.15
C TYR A 59 13.19 -11.47 -5.96
N LYS A 60 14.20 -12.02 -6.61
CA LYS A 60 15.52 -11.40 -6.74
C LYS A 60 15.56 -10.63 -8.07
N PRO A 61 16.00 -9.37 -8.09
CA PRO A 61 16.15 -8.64 -9.34
C PRO A 61 17.14 -9.32 -10.26
N MET A 62 16.91 -9.24 -11.58
CA MET A 62 17.86 -9.73 -12.58
C MET A 62 19.00 -8.74 -12.78
N GLU A 63 18.67 -7.44 -12.70
CA GLU A 63 19.63 -6.35 -12.77
C GLU A 63 19.24 -5.31 -11.71
N GLY A 64 20.20 -4.50 -11.27
CA GLY A 64 20.00 -3.50 -10.25
C GLY A 64 20.00 -4.07 -8.84
N ARG A 65 19.55 -3.26 -7.88
CA ARG A 65 19.59 -3.58 -6.44
C ARG A 65 18.34 -3.06 -5.73
N VAL A 66 17.99 -3.74 -4.63
CA VAL A 66 16.93 -3.32 -3.70
C VAL A 66 17.54 -3.08 -2.33
N PHE A 67 17.29 -1.92 -1.77
CA PHE A 67 17.86 -1.51 -0.47
C PHE A 67 16.77 -1.34 0.57
N LEU A 68 17.04 -1.81 1.78
CA LEU A 68 16.28 -1.53 3.01
C LEU A 68 17.20 -0.83 4.00
N ASP A 69 16.85 0.38 4.44
CA ASP A 69 17.72 1.24 5.28
C ASP A 69 19.15 1.37 4.72
N GLY A 70 19.27 1.54 3.39
CA GLY A 70 20.55 1.72 2.71
C GLY A 70 21.39 0.45 2.55
N LYS A 71 20.90 -0.73 2.97
CA LYS A 71 21.58 -2.03 2.81
C LYS A 71 20.92 -2.84 1.71
N ASP A 72 21.72 -3.41 0.81
CA ASP A 72 21.20 -4.32 -0.22
C ASP A 72 20.59 -5.56 0.44
N ILE A 73 19.30 -5.83 0.18
CA ILE A 73 18.58 -6.96 0.79
C ILE A 73 19.10 -8.33 0.31
N TRP A 74 19.83 -8.35 -0.78
CA TRP A 74 20.42 -9.55 -1.37
C TRP A 74 21.92 -9.72 -1.12
N GLU A 75 22.53 -8.81 -0.33
CA GLU A 75 23.95 -8.93 0.08
C GLU A 75 24.22 -10.27 0.79
N ASN A 76 23.29 -10.70 1.65
CA ASN A 76 23.32 -12.01 2.28
C ASN A 76 21.98 -12.77 2.06
N PRO A 77 21.87 -13.61 1.01
CA PRO A 77 20.63 -14.33 0.71
C PRO A 77 20.12 -15.24 1.83
N LYS A 78 21.00 -15.70 2.74
CA LYS A 78 20.59 -16.52 3.89
C LYS A 78 19.77 -15.74 4.93
N GLU A 79 19.83 -14.41 4.91
CA GLU A 79 19.12 -13.55 5.83
C GLU A 79 17.82 -12.95 5.24
N ILE A 80 17.42 -13.40 4.06
CA ILE A 80 16.23 -12.87 3.37
C ILE A 80 14.95 -13.02 4.21
N SER A 81 14.86 -14.02 5.08
CA SER A 81 13.75 -14.17 6.02
C SER A 81 13.64 -13.01 7.01
N LYS A 82 14.76 -12.44 7.46
CA LYS A 82 14.79 -11.25 8.31
C LYS A 82 14.28 -10.02 7.57
N ILE A 83 14.59 -9.90 6.28
CA ILE A 83 14.07 -8.83 5.41
C ILE A 83 12.55 -8.95 5.30
N ARG A 84 12.02 -10.15 5.07
CA ARG A 84 10.58 -10.41 4.98
C ARG A 84 9.83 -10.11 6.29
N ALA A 85 10.49 -10.24 7.44
CA ALA A 85 9.93 -9.80 8.71
C ALA A 85 9.84 -8.28 8.83
N ARG A 86 10.82 -7.55 8.26
CA ARG A 86 10.86 -6.09 8.26
C ARG A 86 10.02 -5.45 7.17
N VAL A 87 9.82 -6.15 6.06
CA VAL A 87 8.94 -5.71 4.94
C VAL A 87 7.78 -6.69 4.85
N GLY A 88 6.72 -6.43 5.61
CA GLY A 88 5.51 -7.25 5.63
C GLY A 88 4.71 -7.04 4.35
N LEU A 89 4.29 -8.14 3.70
CA LEU A 89 3.51 -8.10 2.46
C LEU A 89 2.16 -8.78 2.66
N VAL A 90 1.09 -8.00 2.52
CA VAL A 90 -0.28 -8.48 2.38
C VAL A 90 -0.58 -8.58 0.88
N MET A 91 -0.70 -9.80 0.38
CA MET A 91 -0.99 -10.07 -1.04
C MET A 91 -2.47 -9.84 -1.36
N GLN A 92 -2.79 -9.75 -2.64
CA GLN A 92 -4.18 -9.74 -3.10
C GLN A 92 -4.90 -11.02 -2.68
N TYR A 93 -6.14 -10.88 -2.15
CA TYR A 93 -6.94 -11.98 -1.57
C TYR A 93 -6.22 -12.75 -0.44
N PRO A 94 -5.75 -12.05 0.61
CA PRO A 94 -4.94 -12.65 1.67
C PRO A 94 -5.72 -13.67 2.49
N GLU A 95 -7.05 -13.65 2.45
CA GLU A 95 -7.94 -14.61 3.10
C GLU A 95 -7.78 -16.05 2.63
N TYR A 96 -7.18 -16.29 1.46
CA TYR A 96 -6.86 -17.64 1.00
C TYR A 96 -5.59 -18.22 1.61
N GLN A 97 -4.85 -17.43 2.38
CA GLN A 97 -3.62 -17.85 3.05
C GLN A 97 -3.85 -18.34 4.48
N LEU A 98 -5.08 -18.27 4.99
CA LEU A 98 -5.44 -18.75 6.33
C LEU A 98 -5.44 -20.29 6.36
N PHE A 99 -4.81 -20.89 7.37
CA PHE A 99 -4.61 -22.34 7.43
C PHE A 99 -4.68 -22.94 8.83
N ASP A 100 -4.62 -22.12 9.89
CA ASP A 100 -4.54 -22.62 11.27
C ASP A 100 -5.95 -22.95 11.85
N GLU A 101 -5.99 -23.65 12.97
CA GLU A 101 -7.23 -24.08 13.61
C GLU A 101 -8.02 -22.92 14.23
N THR A 102 -7.33 -21.89 14.72
CA THR A 102 -7.93 -20.72 15.35
C THR A 102 -7.36 -19.41 14.79
N VAL A 103 -8.14 -18.36 14.84
CA VAL A 103 -7.71 -16.99 14.46
C VAL A 103 -6.49 -16.58 15.29
N LEU A 104 -6.46 -16.87 16.58
CA LEU A 104 -5.33 -16.57 17.45
C LEU A 104 -4.05 -17.27 16.99
N ALA A 105 -4.15 -18.55 16.63
CA ALA A 105 -3.01 -19.33 16.15
C ALA A 105 -2.51 -18.80 14.80
N ASP A 106 -3.42 -18.49 13.87
CA ASP A 106 -3.13 -17.97 12.53
C ASP A 106 -2.41 -16.61 12.60
N ILE A 107 -2.97 -15.64 13.33
CA ILE A 107 -2.32 -14.34 13.55
C ILE A 107 -0.96 -14.49 14.26
N GLY A 108 -0.87 -15.40 15.24
CA GLY A 108 0.34 -15.66 16.03
C GLY A 108 1.42 -16.45 15.30
N PHE A 109 1.14 -17.00 14.11
CA PHE A 109 2.06 -17.87 13.39
C PHE A 109 3.40 -17.18 13.06
N GLY A 110 3.31 -15.97 12.49
CA GLY A 110 4.50 -15.19 12.15
C GLY A 110 5.36 -14.87 13.37
N PRO A 111 4.85 -14.18 14.40
CA PRO A 111 5.59 -13.87 15.63
C PRO A 111 6.22 -15.11 16.29
N ARG A 112 5.50 -16.24 16.33
CA ARG A 112 6.01 -17.50 16.89
C ARG A 112 7.21 -18.03 16.10
N ASN A 113 7.16 -17.99 14.78
CA ASN A 113 8.26 -18.43 13.90
C ASN A 113 9.52 -17.55 14.03
N PHE A 114 9.37 -16.32 14.50
CA PHE A 114 10.49 -15.43 14.82
C PHE A 114 10.97 -15.53 16.26
N GLY A 115 10.50 -16.54 17.00
CA GLY A 115 11.01 -16.91 18.31
C GLY A 115 10.52 -16.06 19.48
N LEU A 116 9.37 -15.36 19.30
CA LEU A 116 8.72 -14.65 20.40
C LEU A 116 8.13 -15.67 21.39
N SER A 117 8.16 -15.35 22.70
CA SER A 117 7.51 -16.12 23.73
C SER A 117 5.98 -16.14 23.56
N ASP A 118 5.29 -17.13 24.14
CA ASP A 118 3.84 -17.25 24.03
C ASP A 118 3.09 -16.02 24.54
N ASP A 119 3.61 -15.35 25.57
CA ASP A 119 3.01 -14.13 26.13
C ASP A 119 3.20 -12.94 25.17
N GLU A 120 4.37 -12.81 24.56
CA GLU A 120 4.63 -11.81 23.52
C GLU A 120 3.77 -12.05 22.28
N VAL A 121 3.66 -13.32 21.85
CA VAL A 121 2.79 -13.71 20.72
C VAL A 121 1.36 -13.30 21.01
N LYS A 122 0.81 -13.63 22.18
CA LYS A 122 -0.54 -13.23 22.58
C LYS A 122 -0.72 -11.70 22.55
N ALA A 123 0.23 -10.96 23.14
CA ALA A 123 0.18 -9.50 23.15
C ALA A 123 0.14 -8.92 21.73
N ARG A 124 0.97 -9.45 20.81
CA ARG A 124 1.00 -9.06 19.40
C ARG A 124 -0.30 -9.39 18.67
N VAL A 125 -0.89 -10.56 18.95
CA VAL A 125 -2.18 -10.97 18.36
C VAL A 125 -3.30 -10.02 18.79
N PHE A 126 -3.42 -9.71 20.08
CA PHE A 126 -4.47 -8.80 20.55
C PHE A 126 -4.33 -7.40 19.99
N GLU A 127 -3.09 -6.89 19.92
CA GLU A 127 -2.81 -5.58 19.32
C GLU A 127 -3.16 -5.55 17.84
N ALA A 128 -2.71 -6.55 17.05
CA ALA A 128 -3.01 -6.65 15.63
C ALA A 128 -4.50 -6.83 15.36
N ALA A 129 -5.19 -7.65 16.17
CA ALA A 129 -6.63 -7.84 16.07
C ALA A 129 -7.39 -6.52 16.31
N ARG A 130 -7.00 -5.76 17.34
CA ARG A 130 -7.57 -4.43 17.61
C ARG A 130 -7.35 -3.50 16.42
N PHE A 131 -6.15 -3.49 15.86
CA PHE A 131 -5.79 -2.63 14.74
C PHE A 131 -6.69 -2.85 13.51
N VAL A 132 -7.02 -4.10 13.17
CA VAL A 132 -7.90 -4.43 12.05
C VAL A 132 -9.38 -4.47 12.42
N GLY A 133 -9.77 -4.13 13.66
CA GLY A 133 -11.15 -4.14 14.12
C GLY A 133 -11.75 -5.53 14.30
N LEU A 134 -10.96 -6.54 14.66
CA LEU A 134 -11.43 -7.86 15.09
C LEU A 134 -11.77 -7.82 16.58
N THR A 135 -12.91 -8.39 16.93
CA THR A 135 -13.35 -8.51 18.34
C THR A 135 -12.73 -9.74 19.01
N PRO A 136 -12.45 -9.69 20.32
CA PRO A 136 -11.76 -10.79 21.04
C PRO A 136 -12.49 -12.14 20.98
N ASP A 137 -13.80 -12.15 20.84
CA ASP A 137 -14.62 -13.38 20.73
C ASP A 137 -14.34 -14.16 19.45
N LEU A 138 -13.78 -13.52 18.43
CA LEU A 138 -13.39 -14.17 17.17
C LEU A 138 -12.06 -14.92 17.28
N LEU A 139 -11.18 -14.58 18.24
CA LEU A 139 -9.84 -15.13 18.33
C LEU A 139 -9.79 -16.64 18.54
N ASN A 140 -10.78 -17.19 19.23
CA ASN A 140 -10.88 -18.63 19.49
C ASN A 140 -11.69 -19.40 18.44
N LYS A 141 -12.26 -18.71 17.45
CA LYS A 141 -12.99 -19.35 16.33
C LYS A 141 -12.04 -19.85 15.26
N SER A 142 -12.52 -20.82 14.49
CA SER A 142 -11.83 -21.22 13.26
C SER A 142 -11.90 -20.09 12.23
N PRO A 143 -10.80 -19.75 11.55
CA PRO A 143 -10.82 -18.79 10.44
C PRO A 143 -11.85 -19.17 9.35
N PHE A 144 -12.10 -20.47 9.20
CA PHE A 144 -13.03 -20.97 8.16
C PHE A 144 -14.50 -20.68 8.45
N GLU A 145 -14.85 -20.40 9.71
CA GLU A 145 -16.21 -20.02 10.12
C GLU A 145 -16.51 -18.52 9.94
N LEU A 146 -15.49 -17.72 9.59
CA LEU A 146 -15.60 -16.28 9.48
C LEU A 146 -16.17 -15.85 8.12
N SER A 147 -16.79 -14.66 8.08
CA SER A 147 -17.13 -13.99 6.82
C SER A 147 -15.87 -13.62 6.02
N GLY A 148 -16.00 -13.42 4.70
CA GLY A 148 -14.85 -13.04 3.84
C GLY A 148 -14.13 -11.78 4.33
N GLY A 149 -14.87 -10.76 4.77
CA GLY A 149 -14.27 -9.54 5.33
C GLY A 149 -13.53 -9.78 6.65
N GLN A 150 -14.06 -10.66 7.52
CA GLN A 150 -13.36 -11.05 8.74
C GLN A 150 -12.10 -11.87 8.45
N LYS A 151 -12.16 -12.82 7.52
CA LYS A 151 -10.98 -13.59 7.07
C LYS A 151 -9.88 -12.67 6.57
N ARG A 152 -10.23 -11.67 5.75
CA ARG A 152 -9.28 -10.67 5.26
C ARG A 152 -8.62 -9.89 6.39
N ARG A 153 -9.40 -9.46 7.40
CA ARG A 153 -8.86 -8.81 8.60
C ARG A 153 -7.90 -9.70 9.36
N VAL A 154 -8.21 -11.00 9.50
CA VAL A 154 -7.30 -11.97 10.14
C VAL A 154 -5.98 -12.06 9.38
N ALA A 155 -6.01 -12.19 8.07
CA ALA A 155 -4.81 -12.27 7.25
C ALA A 155 -3.94 -11.00 7.32
N ILE A 156 -4.57 -9.81 7.30
CA ILE A 156 -3.87 -8.53 7.51
C ILE A 156 -3.26 -8.48 8.92
N ALA A 157 -4.02 -8.92 9.95
CA ALA A 157 -3.54 -8.95 11.33
C ALA A 157 -2.31 -9.85 11.50
N GLY A 158 -2.25 -10.99 10.77
CA GLY A 158 -1.08 -11.88 10.79
C GLY A 158 0.21 -11.20 10.34
N ILE A 159 0.14 -10.29 9.37
CA ILE A 159 1.30 -9.50 8.94
C ILE A 159 1.57 -8.35 9.91
N VAL A 160 0.53 -7.64 10.38
CA VAL A 160 0.65 -6.54 11.35
C VAL A 160 1.27 -7.01 12.67
N ALA A 161 0.93 -8.23 13.13
CA ALA A 161 1.48 -8.84 14.35
C ALA A 161 3.02 -9.00 14.33
N MET A 162 3.60 -9.04 13.13
CA MET A 162 5.06 -9.05 12.95
C MET A 162 5.68 -7.68 13.26
N ARG A 163 4.90 -6.58 13.26
CA ARG A 163 5.33 -5.18 13.34
C ARG A 163 6.42 -4.85 12.31
N PRO A 164 6.18 -5.04 11.03
CA PRO A 164 7.17 -4.71 10.01
C PRO A 164 7.47 -3.21 9.98
N ASP A 165 8.71 -2.86 9.62
CA ASP A 165 9.14 -1.47 9.40
C ASP A 165 8.44 -0.86 8.17
N VAL A 166 8.13 -1.71 7.18
CA VAL A 166 7.36 -1.35 6.00
C VAL A 166 6.21 -2.33 5.81
N LEU A 167 4.99 -1.84 5.80
CA LEU A 167 3.79 -2.63 5.51
C LEU A 167 3.37 -2.39 4.06
N VAL A 168 3.45 -3.42 3.25
CA VAL A 168 3.01 -3.41 1.85
C VAL A 168 1.66 -4.10 1.75
N LEU A 169 0.68 -3.42 1.15
CA LEU A 169 -0.70 -3.90 1.03
C LEU A 169 -1.11 -3.86 -0.44
N ASP A 170 -1.35 -5.04 -1.03
CA ASP A 170 -1.83 -5.15 -2.41
C ASP A 170 -3.35 -5.35 -2.41
N GLU A 171 -4.08 -4.29 -2.77
CA GLU A 171 -5.56 -4.23 -2.82
C GLU A 171 -6.25 -4.66 -1.50
N PRO A 172 -5.87 -4.12 -0.32
CA PRO A 172 -6.36 -4.62 0.97
C PRO A 172 -7.87 -4.43 1.17
N ALA A 173 -8.47 -3.46 0.48
CA ALA A 173 -9.87 -3.10 0.62
C ALA A 173 -10.77 -3.68 -0.50
N ALA A 174 -10.21 -4.44 -1.46
CA ALA A 174 -10.99 -5.01 -2.55
C ALA A 174 -12.07 -5.97 -2.01
N GLY A 175 -13.31 -5.81 -2.47
CA GLY A 175 -14.44 -6.66 -2.06
C GLY A 175 -14.98 -6.42 -0.65
N LEU A 176 -14.47 -5.44 0.08
CA LEU A 176 -15.05 -5.00 1.35
C LEU A 176 -16.19 -4.02 1.12
N ASP A 177 -17.13 -4.00 2.06
CA ASP A 177 -18.16 -2.96 2.12
C ASP A 177 -17.53 -1.58 2.42
N PRO A 178 -18.24 -0.47 2.21
CA PRO A 178 -17.70 0.87 2.42
C PRO A 178 -17.24 1.15 3.86
N ARG A 179 -17.84 0.47 4.84
CA ARG A 179 -17.45 0.60 6.25
C ARG A 179 -16.14 -0.13 6.52
N GLY A 180 -16.02 -1.40 6.12
CA GLY A 180 -14.83 -2.20 6.28
C GLY A 180 -13.62 -1.59 5.56
N ARG A 181 -13.85 -1.02 4.35
CA ARG A 181 -12.84 -0.27 3.61
C ARG A 181 -12.31 0.92 4.42
N ARG A 182 -13.18 1.79 4.95
CA ARG A 182 -12.78 2.93 5.76
C ARG A 182 -12.05 2.54 7.04
N GLU A 183 -12.49 1.45 7.70
CA GLU A 183 -11.86 0.96 8.92
C GLU A 183 -10.43 0.49 8.66
N ILE A 184 -10.18 -0.32 7.61
CA ILE A 184 -8.84 -0.81 7.29
C ILE A 184 -7.94 0.32 6.79
N LEU A 185 -8.36 1.12 5.82
CA LEU A 185 -7.53 2.18 5.26
C LEU A 185 -7.30 3.32 6.27
N GLY A 186 -8.31 3.64 7.09
CA GLY A 186 -8.21 4.65 8.15
C GLY A 186 -7.18 4.30 9.23
N SER A 187 -7.04 3.01 9.55
CA SER A 187 -6.06 2.55 10.55
C SER A 187 -4.60 2.69 10.08
N LEU A 188 -4.33 2.81 8.77
CA LEU A 188 -2.96 2.89 8.26
C LEU A 188 -2.19 4.09 8.79
N ARG A 189 -2.84 5.23 8.99
CA ARG A 189 -2.21 6.42 9.59
C ARG A 189 -1.84 6.21 11.06
N GLU A 190 -2.68 5.47 11.80
CA GLU A 190 -2.37 5.09 13.19
C GLU A 190 -1.19 4.13 13.20
N TYR A 191 -1.16 3.16 12.28
CA TYR A 191 -0.04 2.23 12.13
C TYR A 191 1.29 2.96 11.92
N VAL A 192 1.33 3.90 10.99
CA VAL A 192 2.54 4.71 10.72
C VAL A 192 3.00 5.45 11.99
N ARG A 193 2.08 6.05 12.74
CA ARG A 193 2.42 6.82 13.95
C ARG A 193 2.81 5.94 15.14
N GLU A 194 2.06 4.86 15.39
CA GLU A 194 2.25 4.00 16.55
C GLU A 194 3.54 3.18 16.44
N PHE A 195 3.83 2.66 15.25
CA PHE A 195 4.99 1.79 15.01
C PHE A 195 6.18 2.50 14.35
N ASN A 196 6.09 3.80 14.07
CA ASN A 196 7.10 4.54 13.28
C ASN A 196 7.44 3.81 11.97
N ALA A 197 6.44 3.16 11.38
CA ALA A 197 6.53 2.36 10.18
C ALA A 197 6.24 3.19 8.93
N SER A 198 6.44 2.59 7.76
CA SER A 198 6.03 3.14 6.47
C SER A 198 5.02 2.21 5.80
N VAL A 199 4.19 2.74 4.92
CA VAL A 199 3.17 1.94 4.23
C VAL A 199 3.32 2.13 2.72
N ILE A 200 3.22 1.03 1.98
CA ILE A 200 3.06 1.03 0.52
C ILE A 200 1.69 0.45 0.23
N LEU A 201 0.80 1.28 -0.31
CA LEU A 201 -0.58 0.93 -0.61
C LEU A 201 -0.77 0.79 -2.12
N VAL A 202 -1.06 -0.41 -2.61
CA VAL A 202 -1.48 -0.63 -3.99
C VAL A 202 -3.00 -0.61 -4.05
N SER A 203 -3.57 0.25 -4.88
CA SER A 203 -5.02 0.25 -5.15
C SER A 203 -5.34 0.88 -6.51
N HIS A 204 -6.49 0.51 -7.05
CA HIS A 204 -7.06 1.10 -8.26
C HIS A 204 -8.00 2.29 -7.96
N SER A 205 -8.25 2.59 -6.69
CA SER A 205 -9.11 3.71 -6.31
C SER A 205 -8.31 5.00 -6.14
N MET A 206 -8.53 5.95 -7.02
CA MET A 206 -7.90 7.27 -6.95
C MET A 206 -8.37 8.06 -5.74
N GLU A 207 -9.63 7.84 -5.29
CA GLU A 207 -10.18 8.43 -4.08
C GLU A 207 -9.43 7.97 -2.82
N ASP A 208 -9.13 6.65 -2.72
CA ASP A 208 -8.32 6.15 -1.59
C ASP A 208 -6.91 6.73 -1.62
N MET A 209 -6.30 6.77 -2.80
CA MET A 209 -4.97 7.36 -2.95
C MET A 209 -4.95 8.82 -2.51
N ALA A 210 -5.95 9.60 -2.93
CA ALA A 210 -6.10 11.00 -2.57
C ALA A 210 -6.29 11.21 -1.06
N HIS A 211 -7.01 10.28 -0.40
CA HIS A 211 -7.40 10.44 1.01
C HIS A 211 -6.38 9.89 2.00
N TYR A 212 -5.73 8.77 1.66
CA TYR A 212 -4.89 8.04 2.62
C TYR A 212 -3.39 8.16 2.38
N CYS A 213 -2.94 8.51 1.15
CA CYS A 213 -1.52 8.57 0.82
C CYS A 213 -0.91 9.96 1.02
N ASP A 214 0.39 10.00 1.25
CA ASP A 214 1.22 11.20 1.26
C ASP A 214 1.88 11.41 -0.12
N ASN A 215 2.40 10.31 -0.70
CA ASN A 215 3.10 10.29 -1.98
C ASN A 215 2.46 9.25 -2.92
N LEU A 216 2.67 9.43 -4.21
CA LEU A 216 2.25 8.48 -5.24
C LEU A 216 3.43 8.08 -6.14
N VAL A 217 3.43 6.81 -6.54
CA VAL A 217 4.27 6.26 -7.60
C VAL A 217 3.36 5.69 -8.68
N VAL A 218 3.50 6.19 -9.89
CA VAL A 218 2.71 5.78 -11.05
C VAL A 218 3.56 4.84 -11.91
N MET A 219 3.08 3.61 -12.08
CA MET A 219 3.72 2.61 -12.95
C MET A 219 3.00 2.55 -14.30
N ASN A 220 3.78 2.60 -15.37
CA ASN A 220 3.30 2.35 -16.73
C ASN A 220 4.33 1.56 -17.53
N SER A 221 3.88 0.54 -18.26
CA SER A 221 4.72 -0.22 -19.20
C SER A 221 6.07 -0.65 -18.60
N ALA A 222 6.01 -1.28 -17.41
CA ALA A 222 7.17 -1.78 -16.67
C ALA A 222 8.14 -0.71 -16.13
N LYS A 223 7.76 0.57 -16.13
CA LYS A 223 8.58 1.71 -15.67
C LYS A 223 7.86 2.55 -14.64
N VAL A 224 8.60 3.30 -13.83
CA VAL A 224 8.06 4.44 -13.09
C VAL A 224 7.83 5.56 -14.09
N TYR A 225 6.57 5.97 -14.23
CA TYR A 225 6.14 6.98 -15.17
C TYR A 225 6.12 8.38 -14.52
N LEU A 226 5.62 8.45 -13.28
CA LEU A 226 5.51 9.67 -12.50
C LEU A 226 5.63 9.33 -11.03
N GLN A 227 6.22 10.20 -10.23
CA GLN A 227 6.26 10.10 -8.77
C GLN A 227 6.28 11.49 -8.15
N GLY A 228 5.69 11.62 -6.96
CA GLY A 228 5.63 12.87 -6.22
C GLY A 228 4.62 12.80 -5.09
N THR A 229 4.32 13.92 -4.47
CA THR A 229 3.22 14.05 -3.53
C THR A 229 1.88 13.81 -4.23
N VAL A 230 0.85 13.46 -3.47
CA VAL A 230 -0.51 13.30 -4.01
C VAL A 230 -0.95 14.53 -4.80
N SER A 231 -0.64 15.73 -4.29
CA SER A 231 -0.95 17.00 -4.95
C SER A 231 -0.24 17.15 -6.29
N GLU A 232 1.07 16.87 -6.34
CA GLU A 232 1.86 16.99 -7.58
C GLU A 232 1.39 16.02 -8.66
N VAL A 233 1.03 14.81 -8.28
CA VAL A 233 0.57 13.78 -9.23
C VAL A 233 -0.84 14.08 -9.75
N PHE A 234 -1.79 14.39 -8.87
CA PHE A 234 -3.17 14.65 -9.27
C PHE A 234 -3.39 16.04 -9.89
N SER A 235 -2.40 16.93 -9.81
CA SER A 235 -2.41 18.18 -10.59
C SER A 235 -2.11 17.98 -12.09
N GLN A 236 -1.80 16.74 -12.52
CA GLN A 236 -1.45 16.38 -13.89
C GLN A 236 -2.47 15.41 -14.53
N PRO A 237 -3.77 15.76 -14.62
CA PRO A 237 -4.81 14.84 -15.10
C PRO A 237 -4.56 14.35 -16.52
N GLU A 238 -4.06 15.22 -17.42
CA GLU A 238 -3.76 14.86 -18.80
C GLU A 238 -2.63 13.80 -18.89
N THR A 239 -1.61 13.94 -18.05
CA THR A 239 -0.49 12.98 -17.94
C THR A 239 -0.98 11.61 -17.47
N LEU A 240 -1.89 11.57 -16.48
CA LEU A 240 -2.48 10.32 -15.98
C LEU A 240 -3.41 9.68 -17.01
N THR A 241 -4.25 10.48 -17.67
CA THR A 241 -5.17 10.00 -18.71
C THR A 241 -4.41 9.41 -19.91
N ALA A 242 -3.25 9.97 -20.28
CA ALA A 242 -2.42 9.46 -21.37
C ALA A 242 -1.93 8.02 -21.13
N VAL A 243 -1.88 7.56 -19.86
CA VAL A 243 -1.50 6.19 -19.48
C VAL A 243 -2.68 5.36 -18.99
N GLY A 244 -3.92 5.80 -19.29
CA GLY A 244 -5.15 5.07 -18.95
C GLY A 244 -5.51 5.09 -17.47
N LEU A 245 -4.99 6.07 -16.72
CA LEU A 245 -5.39 6.36 -15.35
C LEU A 245 -6.26 7.61 -15.31
N ASP A 246 -7.06 7.71 -14.25
CA ASP A 246 -7.90 8.88 -14.02
C ASP A 246 -7.42 9.63 -12.75
N VAL A 247 -8.04 10.75 -12.48
CA VAL A 247 -7.94 11.47 -11.21
C VAL A 247 -9.21 11.24 -10.39
N PRO A 248 -9.23 11.54 -9.08
CA PRO A 248 -10.48 11.49 -8.30
C PRO A 248 -11.61 12.25 -8.98
N VAL A 249 -12.83 11.71 -8.94
CA VAL A 249 -14.01 12.31 -9.60
C VAL A 249 -14.20 13.77 -9.22
N ILE A 250 -13.93 14.13 -7.98
CA ILE A 250 -14.04 15.51 -7.50
C ILE A 250 -13.08 16.48 -8.22
N SER A 251 -11.93 15.99 -8.70
CA SER A 251 -10.98 16.82 -9.47
C SER A 251 -11.56 17.27 -10.81
N HIS A 252 -12.36 16.41 -11.48
CA HIS A 252 -13.06 16.80 -12.70
C HIS A 252 -14.08 17.90 -12.43
N ILE A 253 -14.81 17.84 -11.32
CA ILE A 253 -15.76 18.88 -10.91
C ILE A 253 -15.01 20.19 -10.66
N ALA A 254 -13.89 20.16 -9.95
CA ALA A 254 -13.08 21.34 -9.69
C ALA A 254 -12.56 21.96 -10.99
N ALA A 255 -12.04 21.13 -11.91
CA ALA A 255 -11.58 21.60 -13.22
C ALA A 255 -12.69 22.23 -14.06
N GLU A 256 -13.91 21.66 -14.04
CA GLU A 256 -15.05 22.21 -14.76
C GLU A 256 -15.52 23.56 -14.17
N LEU A 257 -15.48 23.71 -12.83
CA LEU A 257 -15.76 24.98 -12.18
C LEU A 257 -14.72 26.04 -12.54
N GLN A 258 -13.43 25.68 -12.59
CA GLN A 258 -12.35 26.58 -13.01
C GLN A 258 -12.51 27.03 -14.46
N LYS A 259 -12.91 26.13 -15.38
CA LYS A 259 -13.23 26.50 -16.78
C LYS A 259 -14.37 27.50 -16.88
N ARG A 260 -15.29 27.51 -15.92
CA ARG A 260 -16.40 28.49 -15.85
C ARG A 260 -16.03 29.81 -15.13
N GLY A 261 -14.75 30.02 -14.84
CA GLY A 261 -14.25 31.25 -14.23
C GLY A 261 -14.32 31.27 -12.69
N ILE A 262 -14.56 30.13 -12.03
CA ILE A 262 -14.51 30.04 -10.57
C ILE A 262 -13.08 29.68 -10.17
N GLU A 263 -12.33 30.63 -9.62
CA GLU A 263 -10.96 30.41 -9.18
C GLU A 263 -10.95 29.60 -7.88
N LEU A 264 -10.58 28.32 -7.99
CA LEU A 264 -10.42 27.40 -6.87
C LEU A 264 -8.93 27.17 -6.60
N SER A 265 -8.55 27.16 -5.32
CA SER A 265 -7.18 26.88 -4.88
C SER A 265 -7.18 25.86 -3.73
N GLY A 266 -6.07 25.13 -3.55
CA GLY A 266 -5.91 24.12 -2.50
C GLY A 266 -5.99 22.68 -3.01
N GLU A 267 -6.41 21.75 -2.15
CA GLU A 267 -6.44 20.32 -2.43
C GLU A 267 -7.66 19.93 -3.28
N LEU A 268 -7.60 20.20 -4.59
CA LEU A 268 -8.71 19.99 -5.52
C LEU A 268 -8.93 18.52 -5.92
N TYR A 269 -8.29 17.57 -5.23
CA TYR A 269 -8.40 16.14 -5.42
C TYR A 269 -9.13 15.42 -4.27
N THR A 270 -9.60 16.16 -3.27
CA THR A 270 -10.45 15.64 -2.17
C THR A 270 -11.77 16.38 -2.11
N VAL A 271 -12.84 15.70 -1.65
CA VAL A 271 -14.17 16.30 -1.49
C VAL A 271 -14.12 17.48 -0.52
N ASP A 272 -13.44 17.32 0.61
CA ASP A 272 -13.31 18.40 1.61
C ASP A 272 -12.46 19.56 1.10
N GLY A 273 -11.40 19.28 0.35
CA GLY A 273 -10.56 20.29 -0.28
C GLY A 273 -11.36 21.17 -1.26
N VAL A 274 -12.10 20.54 -2.20
CA VAL A 274 -12.95 21.29 -3.16
C VAL A 274 -14.07 22.04 -2.45
N LYS A 275 -14.73 21.42 -1.46
CA LYS A 275 -15.74 22.11 -0.65
C LYS A 275 -15.17 23.36 0.01
N ASN A 276 -14.01 23.27 0.65
CA ASN A 276 -13.38 24.41 1.30
C ASN A 276 -12.99 25.48 0.28
N ALA A 277 -12.42 25.10 -0.86
CA ALA A 277 -12.07 26.03 -1.93
C ALA A 277 -13.31 26.80 -2.46
N ILE A 278 -14.45 26.10 -2.64
CA ILE A 278 -15.71 26.74 -3.04
C ILE A 278 -16.20 27.73 -1.96
N LEU A 279 -16.17 27.32 -0.69
CA LEU A 279 -16.60 28.19 0.42
C LEU A 279 -15.72 29.45 0.53
N ASP A 280 -14.43 29.32 0.32
CA ASP A 280 -13.50 30.46 0.36
C ASP A 280 -13.70 31.41 -0.84
N TYR A 281 -13.93 30.86 -2.05
CA TYR A 281 -14.33 31.65 -3.21
C TYR A 281 -15.62 32.44 -2.94
N MET A 282 -16.64 31.79 -2.36
CA MET A 282 -17.92 32.48 -2.02
C MET A 282 -17.76 33.58 -0.97
N LYS A 283 -16.82 33.43 -0.03
CA LYS A 283 -16.52 34.47 0.97
C LYS A 283 -15.73 35.63 0.37
N GLY A 284 -14.76 35.33 -0.51
CA GLY A 284 -13.94 36.32 -1.20
C GLY A 284 -14.68 37.13 -2.27
N GLY A 285 -15.70 36.55 -2.89
CA GLY A 285 -16.56 37.22 -3.90
C GLY A 285 -17.65 38.16 -3.34
N LYS A 286 -17.66 38.38 -2.03
CA LYS A 286 -18.53 39.38 -1.36
C LYS A 286 -17.84 40.71 -1.12
N LYS A 287 -16.92 41.12 -1.99
CA LYS A 287 -16.37 42.49 -2.00
C LYS A 287 -16.86 43.26 -3.23
#